data_ae9f940a2feb8cd364445e2d71266653
#
_entry.id   ae9f940a2feb8cd364445e2d71266653
#
_cell.length_a   1.000
_cell.length_b   1.000
_cell.length_c   1.000
_cell.angle_alpha   90.00
_cell.angle_beta   90.00
_cell.angle_gamma   90.00
#
_symmetry.space_group_name_H-M   'P 1'
#
loop_
_entity.id
_entity.type
_entity.pdbx_description
1 polymer ?
#
loop_
_entity_poly.entity_id
_entity_poly.type
_entity_poly.pdbx_seq_one_letter_code
_entity_poly.pdbx_strand_id
1 'polypeptide(L)'
;DFKMLLREGADKISINSSAINTPRLISDAADKFGSQCVVVAIDAKKRPDNSGWNIYKNGGRIDVGIDALEWARKVESLGAGEILLTSMDCDGTKAGYDLELTRAIAEAVSIPVIASGGAGTMEHFYEALTQGKADAALAASLFHYKELEIREVKEYLRNKGVSVRL
;
A
#
# COMPACT_ATOMS: atom_id res chain seq x y z
N ASP A 1 -5.98 -16.11 -8.22
CA ASP A 1 -6.91 -16.16 -7.09
C ASP A 1 -7.20 -14.78 -6.54
N PHE A 2 -8.50 -14.49 -6.34
CA PHE A 2 -8.94 -13.22 -5.80
C PHE A 2 -9.28 -13.36 -4.33
N LYS A 3 -8.92 -12.34 -3.55
CA LYS A 3 -9.22 -12.29 -2.13
C LYS A 3 -10.17 -11.12 -1.87
N MET A 4 -11.34 -11.40 -1.32
CA MET A 4 -12.31 -10.35 -0.99
C MET A 4 -11.91 -9.62 0.27
N LEU A 5 -11.99 -8.28 0.23
CA LEU A 5 -11.76 -7.41 1.38
C LEU A 5 -13.01 -6.60 1.66
N LEU A 6 -13.43 -6.58 2.92
CA LEU A 6 -14.55 -5.75 3.37
C LEU A 6 -14.01 -4.45 3.96
N ARG A 7 -14.47 -3.30 3.44
CA ARG A 7 -14.04 -1.98 3.88
C ARG A 7 -15.21 -1.03 3.88
N GLU A 8 -15.60 -0.57 5.04
CA GLU A 8 -16.62 0.49 5.21
C GLU A 8 -17.80 0.41 4.24
N GLY A 9 -18.40 -0.78 4.13
CA GLY A 9 -19.57 -1.00 3.29
C GLY A 9 -19.28 -1.26 1.81
N ALA A 10 -18.01 -1.29 1.41
CA ALA A 10 -17.64 -1.60 0.03
C ALA A 10 -16.78 -2.87 0.00
N ASP A 11 -17.12 -3.79 -0.90
CA ASP A 11 -16.33 -4.99 -1.13
C ASP A 11 -15.17 -4.64 -2.06
N LYS A 12 -13.96 -5.09 -1.70
CA LYS A 12 -12.77 -4.93 -2.51
C LYS A 12 -12.16 -6.29 -2.81
N ILE A 13 -11.50 -6.38 -3.95
CA ILE A 13 -10.78 -7.58 -4.38
C ILE A 13 -9.30 -7.29 -4.33
N SER A 14 -8.55 -8.06 -3.57
CA SER A 14 -7.10 -7.91 -3.46
C SER A 14 -6.40 -8.90 -4.38
N ILE A 15 -5.49 -8.39 -5.19
CA ILE A 15 -4.63 -9.20 -6.07
C ILE A 15 -3.19 -8.98 -5.61
N ASN A 16 -2.50 -10.07 -5.34
CA ASN A 16 -1.12 -10.01 -4.84
C ASN A 16 -0.12 -10.49 -5.91
N SER A 17 0.90 -11.22 -5.49
CA SER A 17 1.99 -11.65 -6.35
C SER A 17 1.59 -12.51 -7.55
N SER A 18 0.40 -13.11 -7.56
CA SER A 18 -0.05 -13.89 -8.72
C SER A 18 -0.19 -13.01 -9.97
N ALA A 19 -0.46 -11.71 -9.82
CA ALA A 19 -0.53 -10.78 -10.94
C ALA A 19 0.83 -10.55 -11.60
N ILE A 20 1.94 -10.80 -10.91
CA ILE A 20 3.28 -10.63 -11.47
C ILE A 20 3.51 -11.62 -12.60
N ASN A 21 3.07 -12.87 -12.42
CA ASN A 21 3.19 -13.92 -13.43
C ASN A 21 2.09 -13.84 -14.49
N THR A 22 0.91 -13.34 -14.12
CA THR A 22 -0.24 -13.25 -15.00
C THR A 22 -0.89 -11.87 -14.85
N PRO A 23 -0.28 -10.81 -15.43
CA PRO A 23 -0.79 -9.44 -15.26
C PRO A 23 -2.23 -9.23 -15.70
N ARG A 24 -2.73 -10.01 -16.66
CA ARG A 24 -4.11 -9.91 -17.12
C ARG A 24 -5.14 -10.19 -16.02
N LEU A 25 -4.75 -10.79 -14.89
CA LEU A 25 -5.65 -10.99 -13.76
C LEU A 25 -6.21 -9.66 -13.27
N ILE A 26 -5.42 -8.59 -13.36
CA ILE A 26 -5.85 -7.24 -12.97
C ILE A 26 -6.93 -6.75 -13.93
N SER A 27 -6.70 -6.89 -15.23
CA SER A 27 -7.67 -6.49 -16.26
C SER A 27 -8.96 -7.29 -16.15
N ASP A 28 -8.86 -8.59 -15.97
CA ASP A 28 -10.01 -9.48 -15.83
C ASP A 28 -10.84 -9.10 -14.60
N ALA A 29 -10.20 -8.82 -13.49
CA ALA A 29 -10.89 -8.40 -12.28
C ALA A 29 -11.57 -7.03 -12.46
N ALA A 30 -10.87 -6.09 -13.10
CA ALA A 30 -11.41 -4.76 -13.36
C ALA A 30 -12.63 -4.83 -14.29
N ASP A 31 -12.58 -5.66 -15.32
CA ASP A 31 -13.70 -5.86 -16.25
C ASP A 31 -14.89 -6.50 -15.56
N LYS A 32 -14.66 -7.46 -14.66
CA LYS A 32 -15.72 -8.20 -14.00
C LYS A 32 -16.35 -7.45 -12.83
N PHE A 33 -15.56 -6.74 -12.04
CA PHE A 33 -16.01 -6.14 -10.79
C PHE A 33 -15.94 -4.60 -10.76
N GLY A 34 -15.32 -3.99 -11.75
CA GLY A 34 -15.05 -2.56 -11.79
C GLY A 34 -13.70 -2.20 -11.18
N SER A 35 -13.01 -1.24 -11.78
CA SER A 35 -11.67 -0.81 -11.32
C SER A 35 -11.66 -0.38 -9.87
N GLN A 36 -12.68 0.33 -9.40
CA GLN A 36 -12.76 0.81 -8.03
C GLN A 36 -12.77 -0.31 -6.98
N CYS A 37 -13.04 -1.55 -7.40
CA CYS A 37 -13.07 -2.72 -6.52
C CYS A 37 -11.72 -3.46 -6.48
N VAL A 38 -10.77 -3.11 -7.36
CA VAL A 38 -9.51 -3.86 -7.52
C VAL A 38 -8.39 -3.18 -6.75
N VAL A 39 -7.87 -3.88 -5.75
CA VAL A 39 -6.69 -3.45 -4.97
C VAL A 39 -5.54 -4.37 -5.33
N VAL A 40 -4.42 -3.82 -5.77
CA VAL A 40 -3.22 -4.61 -6.06
C VAL A 40 -2.20 -4.39 -4.94
N ALA A 41 -1.79 -5.47 -4.30
CA ALA A 41 -0.77 -5.44 -3.26
C ALA A 41 0.62 -5.49 -3.89
N ILE A 42 1.49 -4.58 -3.49
CA ILE A 42 2.88 -4.51 -3.95
C ILE A 42 3.80 -4.55 -2.74
N ASP A 43 4.68 -5.54 -2.70
CA ASP A 43 5.75 -5.60 -1.71
C ASP A 43 7.02 -5.09 -2.38
N ALA A 44 7.63 -4.05 -1.85
CA ALA A 44 8.79 -3.41 -2.43
C ALA A 44 9.94 -3.31 -1.44
N LYS A 45 11.16 -3.46 -1.95
CA LYS A 45 12.38 -3.35 -1.14
C LYS A 45 13.42 -2.56 -1.92
N LYS A 46 14.18 -1.73 -1.22
CA LYS A 46 15.22 -0.91 -1.81
C LYS A 46 16.32 -1.79 -2.44
N ARG A 47 16.76 -1.42 -3.64
CA ARG A 47 17.86 -2.11 -4.29
C ARG A 47 19.16 -1.91 -3.50
N PRO A 48 20.09 -2.88 -3.50
CA PRO A 48 21.36 -2.76 -2.76
C PRO A 48 22.20 -1.53 -3.15
N ASP A 49 22.09 -1.08 -4.40
CA ASP A 49 22.81 0.10 -4.89
C ASP A 49 22.09 1.43 -4.62
N ASN A 50 20.94 1.38 -3.93
CA ASN A 50 20.10 2.54 -3.61
C ASN A 50 19.53 3.28 -4.83
N SER A 51 19.47 2.63 -6.00
CA SER A 51 18.97 3.25 -7.24
C SER A 51 17.44 3.28 -7.34
N GLY A 52 16.75 2.65 -6.43
CA GLY A 52 15.29 2.55 -6.40
C GLY A 52 14.85 1.31 -5.67
N TRP A 53 13.66 0.81 -6.03
CA TRP A 53 13.05 -0.33 -5.34
C TRP A 53 12.64 -1.38 -6.37
N ASN A 54 12.78 -2.66 -5.99
CA ASN A 54 12.26 -3.78 -6.75
C ASN A 54 11.05 -4.36 -6.04
N ILE A 55 10.15 -4.98 -6.82
CA ILE A 55 9.01 -5.70 -6.26
C ILE A 55 9.42 -7.13 -5.89
N TYR A 56 8.76 -7.65 -4.87
CA TYR A 56 9.01 -8.99 -4.35
C TYR A 56 7.72 -9.81 -4.41
N LYS A 57 7.83 -11.13 -4.44
CA LYS A 57 6.70 -12.04 -4.38
C LYS A 57 6.89 -13.08 -3.27
N ASN A 58 5.86 -13.89 -3.04
CA ASN A 58 5.87 -14.97 -2.04
C ASN A 58 6.22 -14.46 -0.62
N GLY A 59 5.53 -13.41 -0.19
CA GLY A 59 5.75 -12.85 1.15
C GLY A 59 7.09 -12.15 1.31
N GLY A 60 7.61 -11.59 0.22
CA GLY A 60 8.88 -10.87 0.25
C GLY A 60 10.12 -11.72 0.12
N ARG A 61 9.96 -12.99 -0.24
CA ARG A 61 11.09 -13.93 -0.31
C ARG A 61 11.85 -13.90 -1.63
N ILE A 62 11.18 -13.51 -2.71
CA ILE A 62 11.76 -13.57 -4.05
C ILE A 62 11.76 -12.20 -4.71
N ASP A 63 12.97 -11.70 -5.03
CA ASP A 63 13.14 -10.49 -5.84
C ASP A 63 12.78 -10.83 -7.28
N VAL A 64 11.79 -10.13 -7.82
CA VAL A 64 11.30 -10.38 -9.18
C VAL A 64 12.17 -9.70 -10.23
N GLY A 65 13.00 -8.73 -9.83
CA GLY A 65 13.83 -7.97 -10.75
C GLY A 65 13.08 -6.89 -11.53
N ILE A 66 11.87 -6.55 -11.10
CA ILE A 66 11.04 -5.52 -11.73
C ILE A 66 11.03 -4.28 -10.86
N ASP A 67 11.24 -3.11 -11.45
CA ASP A 67 11.19 -1.83 -10.73
C ASP A 67 9.79 -1.57 -10.19
N ALA A 68 9.71 -1.12 -8.93
CA ALA A 68 8.44 -0.91 -8.24
C ALA A 68 7.59 0.19 -8.91
N LEU A 69 8.21 1.27 -9.37
CA LEU A 69 7.49 2.36 -10.03
C LEU A 69 6.94 1.93 -11.38
N GLU A 70 7.72 1.17 -12.15
CA GLU A 70 7.27 0.63 -13.43
C GLU A 70 6.11 -0.33 -13.25
N TRP A 71 6.19 -1.20 -12.25
CA TRP A 71 5.12 -2.13 -11.93
C TRP A 71 3.85 -1.40 -11.48
N ALA A 72 3.99 -0.36 -10.65
CA ALA A 72 2.85 0.43 -10.21
C ALA A 72 2.12 1.09 -11.39
N ARG A 73 2.87 1.66 -12.33
CA ARG A 73 2.29 2.25 -13.55
C ARG A 73 1.59 1.21 -14.41
N LYS A 74 2.17 0.02 -14.53
CA LYS A 74 1.57 -1.08 -15.27
C LYS A 74 0.28 -1.56 -14.62
N VAL A 75 0.30 -1.70 -13.30
CA VAL A 75 -0.86 -2.08 -12.50
C VAL A 75 -2.03 -1.10 -12.73
N GLU A 76 -1.74 0.19 -12.69
CA GLU A 76 -2.74 1.22 -12.98
C GLU A 76 -3.28 1.10 -14.41
N SER A 77 -2.38 0.90 -15.39
CA SER A 77 -2.79 0.78 -16.79
C SER A 77 -3.67 -0.45 -17.06
N LEU A 78 -3.53 -1.48 -16.24
CA LEU A 78 -4.34 -2.70 -16.35
C LEU A 78 -5.71 -2.59 -15.70
N GLY A 79 -5.98 -1.49 -14.99
CA GLY A 79 -7.29 -1.23 -14.43
C GLY A 79 -7.41 -1.33 -12.93
N ALA A 80 -6.30 -1.40 -12.19
CA ALA A 80 -6.36 -1.36 -10.74
C ALA A 80 -6.91 -0.03 -10.26
N GLY A 81 -7.72 -0.06 -9.21
CA GLY A 81 -8.30 1.13 -8.61
C GLY A 81 -7.56 1.64 -7.40
N GLU A 82 -6.66 0.82 -6.84
CA GLU A 82 -5.95 1.16 -5.60
C GLU A 82 -4.71 0.28 -5.45
N ILE A 83 -3.67 0.82 -4.84
CA ILE A 83 -2.44 0.08 -4.55
C ILE A 83 -2.24 -0.02 -3.04
N LEU A 84 -2.04 -1.24 -2.53
CA LEU A 84 -1.61 -1.47 -1.16
C LEU A 84 -0.10 -1.71 -1.20
N LEU A 85 0.66 -0.70 -0.78
CA LEU A 85 2.11 -0.71 -0.87
C LEU A 85 2.75 -1.03 0.48
N THR A 86 3.48 -2.14 0.54
CA THR A 86 4.22 -2.54 1.74
C THR A 86 5.71 -2.36 1.52
N SER A 87 6.35 -1.58 2.39
CA SER A 87 7.81 -1.49 2.42
C SER A 87 8.38 -2.67 3.18
N MET A 88 9.15 -3.50 2.48
CA MET A 88 9.83 -4.63 3.10
C MET A 88 10.95 -4.17 4.05
N ASP A 89 11.54 -3.00 3.78
CA ASP A 89 12.62 -2.44 4.61
C ASP A 89 12.11 -1.94 5.95
N CYS A 90 10.87 -1.46 6.00
CA CYS A 90 10.28 -0.86 7.20
C CYS A 90 9.32 -1.77 7.94
N ASP A 91 8.78 -2.80 7.27
CA ASP A 91 7.77 -3.68 7.86
C ASP A 91 8.28 -4.34 9.13
N GLY A 92 7.50 -4.24 10.20
CA GLY A 92 7.84 -4.82 11.50
C GLY A 92 8.81 -4.00 12.33
N THR A 93 9.37 -2.90 11.80
CA THR A 93 10.38 -2.10 12.52
C THR A 93 9.78 -1.15 13.53
N LYS A 94 8.55 -0.70 13.32
CA LYS A 94 7.88 0.37 14.09
C LYS A 94 8.65 1.69 14.09
N ALA A 95 9.58 1.86 13.15
CA ALA A 95 10.42 3.07 13.04
C ALA A 95 9.84 4.11 12.08
N GLY A 96 8.70 3.85 11.49
CA GLY A 96 8.01 4.73 10.54
C GLY A 96 7.82 4.07 9.19
N TYR A 97 6.89 4.63 8.41
CA TYR A 97 6.68 4.20 7.02
C TYR A 97 7.86 4.63 6.15
N ASP A 98 8.05 3.93 5.05
CA ASP A 98 9.01 4.34 4.03
C ASP A 98 8.42 5.50 3.23
N LEU A 99 8.68 6.72 3.68
CA LEU A 99 8.10 7.93 3.08
C LEU A 99 8.60 8.17 1.66
N GLU A 100 9.86 7.89 1.40
CA GLU A 100 10.47 8.06 0.09
C GLU A 100 9.83 7.12 -0.95
N LEU A 101 9.71 5.83 -0.62
CA LEU A 101 9.04 4.85 -1.47
C LEU A 101 7.57 5.22 -1.69
N THR A 102 6.85 5.50 -0.62
CA THR A 102 5.43 5.81 -0.67
C THR A 102 5.17 7.02 -1.55
N ARG A 103 5.95 8.08 -1.36
CA ARG A 103 5.84 9.30 -2.17
C ARG A 103 6.15 9.03 -3.64
N ALA A 104 7.22 8.26 -3.91
CA ALA A 104 7.61 7.94 -5.28
C ALA A 104 6.49 7.20 -6.02
N ILE A 105 5.87 6.22 -5.38
CA ILE A 105 4.75 5.48 -5.96
C ILE A 105 3.52 6.38 -6.10
N ALA A 106 3.18 7.17 -5.09
CA ALA A 106 2.03 8.07 -5.13
C ALA A 106 2.14 9.10 -6.25
N GLU A 107 3.35 9.58 -6.53
CA GLU A 107 3.60 10.52 -7.61
C GLU A 107 3.65 9.86 -8.99
N ALA A 108 3.90 8.54 -9.04
CA ALA A 108 3.98 7.79 -10.29
C ALA A 108 2.61 7.38 -10.83
N VAL A 109 1.60 7.29 -9.98
CA VAL A 109 0.25 6.86 -10.36
C VAL A 109 -0.79 7.88 -9.91
N SER A 110 -1.99 7.81 -10.52
CA SER A 110 -3.11 8.69 -10.13
C SER A 110 -4.13 7.98 -9.25
N ILE A 111 -4.03 6.66 -9.10
CA ILE A 111 -4.93 5.91 -8.21
C ILE A 111 -4.45 6.00 -6.76
N PRO A 112 -5.36 5.81 -5.77
CA PRO A 112 -4.99 5.87 -4.36
C PRO A 112 -3.92 4.87 -3.97
N VAL A 113 -3.02 5.28 -3.08
CA VAL A 113 -1.95 4.44 -2.52
C VAL A 113 -2.14 4.34 -1.01
N ILE A 114 -2.17 3.10 -0.51
CA ILE A 114 -2.26 2.81 0.90
C ILE A 114 -0.86 2.43 1.39
N ALA A 115 -0.32 3.20 2.34
CA ALA A 115 1.00 2.89 2.91
C ALA A 115 0.88 1.77 3.94
N SER A 116 1.81 0.82 3.90
CA SER A 116 1.88 -0.30 4.82
C SER A 116 3.34 -0.61 5.16
N GLY A 117 3.55 -1.12 6.39
CA GLY A 117 4.87 -1.50 6.87
C GLY A 117 5.63 -0.37 7.55
N GLY A 118 5.76 -0.45 8.87
CA GLY A 118 6.63 0.44 9.63
C GLY A 118 5.98 1.33 10.69
N ALA A 119 4.66 1.38 10.77
CA ALA A 119 4.01 2.23 11.77
C ALA A 119 4.36 1.82 13.19
N GLY A 120 4.75 2.78 14.02
CA GLY A 120 5.04 2.59 15.42
C GLY A 120 4.42 3.64 16.33
N THR A 121 4.05 4.80 15.79
CA THR A 121 3.44 5.91 16.53
C THR A 121 2.35 6.57 15.71
N MET A 122 1.55 7.40 16.36
CA MET A 122 0.53 8.19 15.68
C MET A 122 1.13 9.18 14.67
N GLU A 123 2.30 9.70 14.97
CA GLU A 123 2.99 10.62 14.07
C GLU A 123 3.39 9.95 12.75
N HIS A 124 3.68 8.65 12.77
CA HIS A 124 3.99 7.89 11.55
C HIS A 124 2.82 7.92 10.56
N PHE A 125 1.58 7.81 11.05
CA PHE A 125 0.39 7.94 10.18
C PHE A 125 0.33 9.33 9.54
N TYR A 126 0.56 10.37 10.34
CA TYR A 126 0.56 11.74 9.85
C TYR A 126 1.62 11.94 8.75
N GLU A 127 2.82 11.44 8.98
CA GLU A 127 3.91 11.53 8.01
C GLU A 127 3.57 10.81 6.71
N ALA A 128 2.99 9.60 6.79
CA ALA A 128 2.61 8.85 5.60
C ALA A 128 1.56 9.58 4.77
N LEU A 129 0.58 10.20 5.42
CA LEU A 129 -0.51 10.90 4.75
C LEU A 129 -0.13 12.29 4.23
N THR A 130 0.95 12.87 4.71
CA THR A 130 1.43 14.19 4.30
C THR A 130 2.70 14.10 3.47
N GLN A 131 3.85 13.84 4.09
CA GLN A 131 5.13 13.73 3.39
C GLN A 131 5.18 12.57 2.41
N GLY A 132 4.59 11.43 2.80
CA GLY A 132 4.52 10.24 1.95
C GLY A 132 3.47 10.32 0.85
N LYS A 133 2.57 11.30 0.91
CA LYS A 133 1.47 11.49 -0.05
C LYS A 133 0.54 10.28 -0.20
N ALA A 134 0.49 9.41 0.80
CA ALA A 134 -0.44 8.28 0.78
C ALA A 134 -1.87 8.77 1.02
N ASP A 135 -2.83 8.05 0.43
CA ASP A 135 -4.26 8.34 0.62
C ASP A 135 -4.81 7.67 1.87
N ALA A 136 -4.15 6.59 2.32
CA ALA A 136 -4.49 5.89 3.55
C ALA A 136 -3.24 5.20 4.09
N ALA A 137 -3.29 4.79 5.36
CA ALA A 137 -2.19 4.10 6.01
C ALA A 137 -2.71 2.89 6.78
N LEU A 138 -1.96 1.80 6.74
CA LEU A 138 -2.30 0.54 7.40
C LEU A 138 -1.25 0.20 8.44
N ALA A 139 -1.70 -0.22 9.62
CA ALA A 139 -0.82 -0.57 10.73
C ALA A 139 -1.37 -1.78 11.49
N ALA A 140 -1.55 -2.88 10.78
CA ALA A 140 -2.18 -4.08 11.31
C ALA A 140 -1.53 -4.60 12.59
N SER A 141 -0.20 -4.60 12.67
CA SER A 141 0.51 -5.10 13.83
C SER A 141 0.25 -4.28 15.10
N LEU A 142 0.16 -2.95 14.99
CA LEU A 142 -0.12 -2.08 16.13
C LEU A 142 -1.51 -2.32 16.67
N PHE A 143 -2.51 -2.40 15.79
CA PHE A 143 -3.89 -2.62 16.21
C PHE A 143 -4.10 -4.04 16.72
N HIS A 144 -3.40 -5.01 16.11
CA HIS A 144 -3.48 -6.40 16.53
C HIS A 144 -3.00 -6.59 17.98
N TYR A 145 -1.92 -5.92 18.36
CA TYR A 145 -1.38 -5.96 19.71
C TYR A 145 -1.95 -4.89 20.63
N LYS A 146 -2.93 -4.12 20.15
CA LYS A 146 -3.60 -3.05 20.92
C LYS A 146 -2.65 -1.97 21.44
N GLU A 147 -1.55 -1.73 20.72
CA GLU A 147 -0.62 -0.65 21.09
C GLU A 147 -1.22 0.74 20.83
N LEU A 148 -2.09 0.83 19.80
CA LEU A 148 -2.82 2.05 19.46
C LEU A 148 -4.26 1.71 19.14
N GLU A 149 -5.17 2.58 19.51
CA GLU A 149 -6.57 2.45 19.11
C GLU A 149 -6.80 3.27 17.83
N ILE A 150 -7.59 2.72 16.91
CA ILE A 150 -7.90 3.38 15.63
C ILE A 150 -8.49 4.77 15.86
N ARG A 151 -9.37 4.90 16.84
CA ARG A 151 -10.00 6.19 17.17
C ARG A 151 -8.99 7.24 17.62
N GLU A 152 -8.04 6.84 18.46
CA GLU A 152 -6.98 7.74 18.93
C GLU A 152 -6.15 8.27 17.78
N VAL A 153 -5.78 7.38 16.82
CA VAL A 153 -5.02 7.76 15.64
C VAL A 153 -5.81 8.75 14.79
N LYS A 154 -7.10 8.48 14.57
CA LYS A 154 -7.94 9.37 13.76
C LYS A 154 -8.11 10.74 14.40
N GLU A 155 -8.29 10.80 15.72
CA GLU A 155 -8.37 12.06 16.46
C GLU A 155 -7.07 12.85 16.38
N TYR A 156 -5.94 12.17 16.53
CA TYR A 156 -4.62 12.79 16.38
C TYR A 156 -4.45 13.40 14.99
N LEU A 157 -4.79 12.65 13.95
CA LEU A 157 -4.68 13.12 12.58
C LEU A 157 -5.59 14.33 12.32
N ARG A 158 -6.80 14.29 12.83
CA ARG A 158 -7.75 15.38 12.70
C ARG A 158 -7.22 16.64 13.36
N ASN A 159 -6.64 16.53 14.55
CA ASN A 159 -6.04 17.67 15.26
C ASN A 159 -4.85 18.26 14.51
N LYS A 160 -4.18 17.47 13.67
CA LYS A 160 -3.08 17.92 12.82
C LYS A 160 -3.54 18.45 11.46
N GLY A 161 -4.85 18.55 11.25
CA GLY A 161 -5.41 19.11 10.03
C GLY A 161 -5.58 18.10 8.89
N VAL A 162 -5.41 16.82 9.16
CA VAL A 162 -5.62 15.76 8.17
C VAL A 162 -7.10 15.37 8.18
N SER A 163 -7.71 15.31 6.98
CA SER A 163 -9.11 14.90 6.85
C SER A 163 -9.22 13.38 7.04
N VAL A 164 -9.98 12.98 8.04
CA VAL A 164 -10.22 11.55 8.32
C VAL A 164 -11.67 11.32 8.67
N ARG A 165 -12.13 10.09 8.43
CA ARG A 165 -13.47 9.65 8.83
C ARG A 165 -13.38 9.01 10.22
N LEU A 166 -14.10 9.60 11.16
CA LEU A 166 -14.17 9.07 12.53
C LEU A 166 -15.23 7.96 12.68
#